data_c5911b276bdac53c8b2830a2fc5677d0
#
_entry.id   c5911b276bdac53c8b2830a2fc5677d0
#
_cell.length_a   1.000
_cell.length_b   1.000
_cell.length_c   1.000
_cell.angle_alpha   90.00
_cell.angle_beta   90.00
_cell.angle_gamma   90.00
#
_symmetry.space_group_name_H-M   'P 1'
#
loop_
_entity.id
_entity.type
_entity.pdbx_description
1 polymer ?
#
loop_
_entity_poly.entity_id
_entity_poly.type
_entity_poly.pdbx_seq_one_letter_code
_entity_poly.pdbx_strand_id
1 'polypeptide(L)'
;MIKLLLIFIFAPFLILGQVKERYNYIQKPDLNSVTIAWRTAVPGVSVVKWGTDSLNLIDSIVSLNSIRKHVFEIKGLKPNSKYYYQTKTENVFLSEIEYFYTAKQNSRNHFSFLHYGDCGYNNTIQNDIAKLMEAEITDFGIVAGDVDQNKGNNYDEIYFGVYKDLLKNSCHFTCIGNHDTYADDAATYLDEFYLPSNNPQNSERYYSYTWGNAKFICLDSNIPYTEGTDQYNWLVGELKCNDKQWLFTFFHHPPWTNAWSPDYNIPFLEYFRYKGNVDMRTSLVPLFEK
;
A
#
# COMPACT_ATOMS: atom_id res chain seq x y z
N MET A 1 -58.08 44.03 13.79
CA MET A 1 -57.68 42.63 13.80
C MET A 1 -56.44 42.49 12.95
N ILE A 2 -55.30 42.44 13.57
CA ILE A 2 -54.00 42.23 12.90
C ILE A 2 -53.73 40.72 12.92
N LYS A 3 -53.70 40.09 11.73
CA LYS A 3 -53.29 38.70 11.58
C LYS A 3 -51.75 38.60 11.60
N LEU A 4 -51.22 38.04 12.65
CA LEU A 4 -49.81 37.74 12.77
C LEU A 4 -49.49 36.48 11.92
N LEU A 5 -48.71 36.65 10.85
CA LEU A 5 -48.25 35.56 10.00
C LEU A 5 -46.94 35.03 10.61
N LEU A 6 -46.98 33.89 11.27
CA LEU A 6 -45.80 33.17 11.75
C LEU A 6 -45.18 32.43 10.56
N ILE A 7 -44.09 32.96 10.02
CA ILE A 7 -43.25 32.27 9.02
C ILE A 7 -42.29 31.34 9.78
N PHE A 8 -42.55 30.04 9.77
CA PHE A 8 -41.59 29.03 10.19
C PHE A 8 -40.52 28.91 9.10
N ILE A 9 -39.34 29.47 9.36
CA ILE A 9 -38.15 29.22 8.54
C ILE A 9 -37.62 27.86 8.97
N PHE A 10 -37.97 26.82 8.23
CA PHE A 10 -37.25 25.56 8.28
C PHE A 10 -35.84 25.79 7.68
N ALA A 11 -34.83 26.05 8.52
CA ALA A 11 -33.47 25.91 8.09
C ALA A 11 -33.24 24.40 7.87
N PRO A 12 -32.87 23.93 6.67
CA PRO A 12 -32.44 22.56 6.52
C PRO A 12 -31.16 22.43 7.33
N PHE A 13 -31.21 21.66 8.39
CA PHE A 13 -29.99 21.07 8.98
C PHE A 13 -29.37 20.20 7.89
N LEU A 14 -28.47 20.79 7.10
CA LEU A 14 -27.50 20.01 6.35
C LEU A 14 -26.68 19.24 7.41
N ILE A 15 -27.06 18.01 7.66
CA ILE A 15 -26.15 17.03 8.26
C ILE A 15 -25.05 16.88 7.21
N LEU A 16 -24.03 17.74 7.32
CA LEU A 16 -22.76 17.53 6.65
C LEU A 16 -22.16 16.30 7.30
N GLY A 17 -22.56 15.12 6.79
CA GLY A 17 -21.89 13.89 7.14
C GLY A 17 -20.38 14.10 6.90
N GLN A 18 -19.55 13.62 7.82
CA GLN A 18 -18.12 13.67 7.63
C GLN A 18 -17.79 12.89 6.35
N VAL A 19 -17.24 13.56 5.35
CA VAL A 19 -16.80 12.92 4.14
C VAL A 19 -15.51 12.15 4.47
N LYS A 20 -15.52 10.85 4.21
CA LYS A 20 -14.31 10.03 4.32
C LYS A 20 -13.34 10.47 3.24
N GLU A 21 -12.19 10.93 3.65
CA GLU A 21 -11.12 11.35 2.73
C GLU A 21 -10.46 10.15 2.05
N ARG A 22 -10.23 9.08 2.82
CA ARG A 22 -9.64 7.84 2.32
C ARG A 22 -10.39 6.63 2.87
N TYR A 23 -10.77 5.74 1.97
CA TYR A 23 -11.42 4.47 2.32
C TYR A 23 -10.49 3.54 3.11
N ASN A 24 -11.05 2.48 3.67
CA ASN A 24 -10.27 1.45 4.35
C ASN A 24 -9.24 0.87 3.38
N TYR A 25 -8.03 0.65 3.87
CA TYR A 25 -7.01 -0.09 3.17
C TYR A 25 -6.25 -1.00 4.12
N ILE A 26 -5.94 -2.18 3.61
CA ILE A 26 -5.22 -3.23 4.34
C ILE A 26 -3.73 -3.00 4.13
N GLN A 27 -2.97 -3.07 5.23
CA GLN A 27 -1.53 -2.91 5.21
C GLN A 27 -0.86 -3.99 6.07
N LYS A 28 0.33 -4.36 5.70
CA LYS A 28 1.23 -5.22 6.46
C LYS A 28 0.55 -6.46 7.06
N PRO A 29 -0.20 -7.26 6.26
CA PRO A 29 -0.68 -8.54 6.74
C PRO A 29 0.49 -9.48 6.99
N ASP A 30 0.45 -10.12 8.18
CA ASP A 30 1.41 -11.13 8.59
C ASP A 30 0.66 -12.40 9.00
N LEU A 31 1.36 -13.40 9.51
CA LEU A 31 0.76 -14.65 10.00
C LEU A 31 -0.30 -14.41 11.08
N ASN A 32 -0.05 -13.45 11.97
CA ASN A 32 -0.87 -13.25 13.17
C ASN A 32 -1.38 -11.81 13.34
N SER A 33 -1.16 -10.95 12.36
CA SER A 33 -1.53 -9.54 12.45
C SER A 33 -1.90 -8.94 11.10
N VAL A 34 -2.57 -7.79 11.15
CA VAL A 34 -2.87 -6.93 10.01
C VAL A 34 -2.99 -5.49 10.50
N THR A 35 -2.66 -4.54 9.65
CA THR A 35 -2.97 -3.13 9.87
C THR A 35 -4.12 -2.70 8.98
N ILE A 36 -5.13 -2.04 9.57
CA ILE A 36 -6.26 -1.44 8.85
C ILE A 36 -6.17 0.06 9.05
N ALA A 37 -6.18 0.81 7.96
CA ALA A 37 -6.10 2.25 8.01
C ALA A 37 -7.17 2.93 7.14
N TRP A 38 -7.55 4.16 7.52
CA TRP A 38 -8.42 5.06 6.76
C TRP A 38 -8.23 6.50 7.22
N ARG A 39 -8.77 7.46 6.48
CA ARG A 39 -8.71 8.88 6.85
C ARG A 39 -10.05 9.55 6.70
N THR A 40 -10.44 10.37 7.67
CA THR A 40 -11.68 11.17 7.66
C THR A 40 -11.39 12.66 7.48
N ALA A 41 -12.29 13.38 6.83
CA ALA A 41 -12.16 14.82 6.58
C ALA A 41 -12.13 15.65 7.88
N VAL A 42 -12.75 15.17 8.95
CA VAL A 42 -12.74 15.79 10.28
C VAL A 42 -12.30 14.78 11.34
N PRO A 43 -11.69 15.21 12.44
CA PRO A 43 -11.29 14.30 13.52
C PRO A 43 -12.49 13.61 14.16
N GLY A 44 -12.31 12.37 14.59
CA GLY A 44 -13.32 11.61 15.35
C GLY A 44 -12.72 10.45 16.12
N VAL A 45 -13.43 9.97 17.12
CA VAL A 45 -13.16 8.71 17.82
C VAL A 45 -13.52 7.54 16.92
N SER A 46 -12.72 6.50 16.93
CA SER A 46 -12.89 5.41 15.97
C SER A 46 -12.80 4.02 16.59
N VAL A 47 -13.41 3.06 15.90
CA VAL A 47 -13.40 1.65 16.27
C VAL A 47 -13.24 0.78 15.03
N VAL A 48 -12.47 -0.29 15.18
CA VAL A 48 -12.46 -1.44 14.26
C VAL A 48 -13.08 -2.61 14.98
N LYS A 49 -14.01 -3.31 14.31
CA LYS A 49 -14.55 -4.60 14.75
C LYS A 49 -14.12 -5.67 13.74
N TRP A 50 -13.86 -6.89 14.24
CA TRP A 50 -13.53 -8.00 13.36
C TRP A 50 -14.01 -9.35 13.93
N GLY A 51 -14.01 -10.35 13.06
CA GLY A 51 -14.39 -11.72 13.40
C GLY A 51 -14.22 -12.66 12.21
N THR A 52 -14.41 -13.93 12.43
CA THR A 52 -14.39 -14.96 11.37
C THR A 52 -15.77 -15.18 10.72
N ASP A 53 -16.81 -14.57 11.27
CA ASP A 53 -18.17 -14.58 10.74
C ASP A 53 -18.61 -13.15 10.40
N SER A 54 -19.04 -12.93 9.18
CA SER A 54 -19.50 -11.61 8.70
C SER A 54 -20.76 -11.11 9.42
N LEU A 55 -21.55 -12.01 9.99
CA LEU A 55 -22.76 -11.66 10.74
C LEU A 55 -22.47 -11.39 12.23
N ASN A 56 -21.26 -11.74 12.70
CA ASN A 56 -20.89 -11.62 14.11
C ASN A 56 -19.41 -11.22 14.29
N LEU A 57 -19.15 -9.91 14.30
CA LEU A 57 -17.82 -9.34 14.57
C LEU A 57 -17.62 -9.20 16.08
N ILE A 58 -17.01 -10.23 16.70
CA ILE A 58 -16.95 -10.39 18.16
C ILE A 58 -15.85 -9.58 18.84
N ASP A 59 -14.78 -9.27 18.11
CA ASP A 59 -13.61 -8.54 18.62
C ASP A 59 -13.66 -7.07 18.22
N SER A 60 -13.02 -6.21 19.01
CA SER A 60 -12.93 -4.78 18.68
C SER A 60 -11.73 -4.07 19.33
N ILE A 61 -11.25 -3.02 18.68
CA ILE A 61 -10.32 -2.04 19.22
C ILE A 61 -10.95 -0.65 19.08
N VAL A 62 -10.88 0.16 20.13
CA VAL A 62 -11.36 1.55 20.14
C VAL A 62 -10.19 2.49 20.34
N SER A 63 -10.10 3.53 19.51
CA SER A 63 -9.25 4.69 19.76
C SER A 63 -10.09 5.82 20.34
N LEU A 64 -9.75 6.27 21.54
CA LEU A 64 -10.42 7.39 22.21
C LEU A 64 -9.90 8.76 21.74
N ASN A 65 -8.85 8.77 20.93
CA ASN A 65 -8.29 9.99 20.36
C ASN A 65 -9.16 10.44 19.17
N SER A 66 -9.58 11.71 19.23
CA SER A 66 -10.26 12.33 18.09
C SER A 66 -9.19 12.76 17.07
N ILE A 67 -9.01 11.94 16.03
CA ILE A 67 -7.99 12.09 15.00
C ILE A 67 -8.62 11.91 13.61
N ARG A 68 -7.88 12.31 12.57
CA ARG A 68 -8.29 12.12 11.16
C ARG A 68 -7.71 10.86 10.54
N LYS A 69 -6.49 10.50 10.94
CA LYS A 69 -5.73 9.37 10.41
C LYS A 69 -5.87 8.21 11.38
N HIS A 70 -6.66 7.24 10.98
CA HIS A 70 -7.01 6.08 11.81
C HIS A 70 -6.17 4.89 11.36
N VAL A 71 -5.40 4.34 12.29
CA VAL A 71 -4.50 3.20 12.06
C VAL A 71 -4.65 2.21 13.20
N PHE A 72 -5.02 0.99 12.88
CA PHE A 72 -5.24 -0.08 13.86
C PHE A 72 -4.46 -1.32 13.48
N GLU A 73 -3.53 -1.72 14.32
CA GLU A 73 -2.86 -3.00 14.22
C GLU A 73 -3.64 -4.06 15.00
N ILE A 74 -4.22 -5.03 14.31
CA ILE A 74 -4.92 -6.17 14.89
C ILE A 74 -3.92 -7.30 15.05
N LYS A 75 -3.82 -7.87 16.25
CA LYS A 75 -2.91 -8.97 16.60
C LYS A 75 -3.65 -10.19 17.11
N GLY A 76 -2.93 -11.32 17.24
CA GLY A 76 -3.50 -12.56 17.76
C GLY A 76 -4.37 -13.32 16.78
N LEU A 77 -4.25 -13.00 15.49
CA LEU A 77 -4.96 -13.66 14.41
C LEU A 77 -4.39 -15.05 14.13
N LYS A 78 -5.18 -15.92 13.50
CA LYS A 78 -4.73 -17.23 13.01
C LYS A 78 -4.13 -17.09 11.60
N PRO A 79 -3.03 -17.76 11.29
CA PRO A 79 -2.48 -17.79 9.94
C PRO A 79 -3.46 -18.40 8.92
N ASN A 80 -3.31 -18.03 7.65
CA ASN A 80 -4.10 -18.59 6.54
C ASN A 80 -5.62 -18.55 6.78
N SER A 81 -6.11 -17.45 7.35
CA SER A 81 -7.49 -17.30 7.78
C SER A 81 -8.14 -16.06 7.21
N LYS A 82 -9.40 -16.20 6.82
CA LYS A 82 -10.25 -15.08 6.42
C LYS A 82 -10.88 -14.44 7.66
N TYR A 83 -10.79 -13.13 7.74
CA TYR A 83 -11.47 -12.31 8.73
C TYR A 83 -12.34 -11.28 8.03
N TYR A 84 -13.48 -11.01 8.63
CA TYR A 84 -14.35 -9.89 8.26
C TYR A 84 -14.12 -8.74 9.23
N TYR A 85 -14.22 -7.51 8.74
CA TYR A 85 -14.04 -6.34 9.57
C TYR A 85 -14.97 -5.20 9.18
N GLN A 86 -15.19 -4.29 10.10
CA GLN A 86 -15.94 -3.07 9.91
C GLN A 86 -15.28 -1.93 10.68
N THR A 87 -15.13 -0.77 10.05
CA THR A 87 -14.59 0.43 10.70
C THR A 87 -15.69 1.47 10.91
N LYS A 88 -15.58 2.18 12.01
CA LYS A 88 -16.48 3.29 12.33
C LYS A 88 -15.67 4.47 12.88
N THR A 89 -16.03 5.69 12.49
CA THR A 89 -15.56 6.93 13.11
C THR A 89 -16.76 7.71 13.58
N GLU A 90 -16.95 7.82 14.91
CA GLU A 90 -18.09 8.46 15.62
C GLU A 90 -19.38 8.51 14.77
N ASN A 91 -20.23 9.48 14.86
CA ASN A 91 -21.52 9.55 14.16
C ASN A 91 -21.44 9.76 12.64
N VAL A 92 -20.32 9.40 12.02
CA VAL A 92 -19.84 9.93 10.76
C VAL A 92 -19.67 8.90 9.69
N PHE A 93 -19.01 7.83 10.02
CA PHE A 93 -18.64 6.82 9.06
C PHE A 93 -18.81 5.43 9.66
N LEU A 94 -19.54 4.59 8.95
CA LEU A 94 -19.59 3.16 9.13
C LEU A 94 -19.28 2.53 7.77
N SER A 95 -18.20 1.73 7.70
CA SER A 95 -17.91 0.99 6.48
C SER A 95 -18.94 -0.12 6.24
N GLU A 96 -19.01 -0.60 5.02
CA GLU A 96 -19.55 -1.94 4.77
C GLU A 96 -18.70 -2.98 5.51
N ILE A 97 -19.19 -4.21 5.59
CA ILE A 97 -18.41 -5.34 6.11
C ILE A 97 -17.49 -5.80 5.01
N GLU A 98 -16.20 -5.56 5.23
CA GLU A 98 -15.10 -5.93 4.35
C GLU A 98 -14.40 -7.19 4.88
N TYR A 99 -13.38 -7.67 4.17
CA TYR A 99 -12.60 -8.81 4.63
C TYR A 99 -11.11 -8.66 4.32
N PHE A 100 -10.31 -9.46 4.99
CA PHE A 100 -8.89 -9.66 4.66
C PHE A 100 -8.47 -11.09 4.92
N TYR A 101 -7.30 -11.46 4.42
CA TYR A 101 -6.65 -12.72 4.74
C TYR A 101 -5.35 -12.46 5.48
N THR A 102 -5.05 -13.27 6.50
CA THR A 102 -3.71 -13.34 7.09
C THR A 102 -2.77 -14.12 6.18
N ALA A 103 -1.47 -13.84 6.29
CA ALA A 103 -0.46 -14.50 5.48
C ALA A 103 -0.49 -16.02 5.62
N LYS A 104 -0.15 -16.71 4.55
CA LYS A 104 -0.09 -18.17 4.49
C LYS A 104 1.22 -18.66 5.10
N GLN A 105 1.15 -19.61 6.03
CA GLN A 105 2.32 -20.16 6.70
C GLN A 105 2.92 -21.35 5.96
N ASN A 106 2.08 -22.14 5.26
CA ASN A 106 2.46 -23.45 4.76
C ASN A 106 2.90 -23.41 3.28
N SER A 107 3.96 -24.11 2.96
CA SER A 107 4.48 -24.29 1.59
C SER A 107 3.55 -25.01 0.62
N ARG A 108 2.50 -25.69 1.12
CA ARG A 108 1.52 -26.41 0.28
C ARG A 108 0.37 -25.54 -0.19
N ASN A 109 0.23 -24.33 0.33
CA ASN A 109 -0.86 -23.44 -0.04
C ASN A 109 -0.45 -22.62 -1.26
N HIS A 110 -1.18 -22.76 -2.33
CA HIS A 110 -1.05 -21.87 -3.48
C HIS A 110 -1.38 -20.44 -3.10
N PHE A 111 -0.67 -19.49 -3.67
CA PHE A 111 -0.99 -18.08 -3.60
C PHE A 111 -0.75 -17.42 -4.95
N SER A 112 -1.42 -16.31 -5.17
CA SER A 112 -1.28 -15.46 -6.34
C SER A 112 -1.18 -14.00 -5.93
N PHE A 113 -0.51 -13.20 -6.75
CA PHE A 113 -0.39 -11.77 -6.50
C PHE A 113 -0.42 -10.97 -7.79
N LEU A 114 -0.91 -9.74 -7.69
CA LEU A 114 -0.79 -8.75 -8.74
C LEU A 114 0.60 -8.13 -8.68
N HIS A 115 1.17 -7.77 -9.84
CA HIS A 115 2.39 -6.99 -9.91
C HIS A 115 2.23 -5.87 -10.94
N TYR A 116 2.41 -4.63 -10.51
CA TYR A 116 2.31 -3.44 -11.35
C TYR A 116 3.17 -2.30 -10.78
N GLY A 117 3.32 -1.22 -11.51
CA GLY A 117 4.04 -0.02 -11.10
C GLY A 117 3.73 1.12 -12.05
N ASP A 118 4.29 2.30 -11.83
CA ASP A 118 4.09 3.49 -12.68
C ASP A 118 2.61 3.81 -12.89
N CYS A 119 1.80 3.68 -11.85
CA CYS A 119 0.35 3.58 -11.97
C CYS A 119 -0.42 4.86 -11.57
N GLY A 120 0.26 5.89 -11.09
CA GLY A 120 -0.36 7.01 -10.41
C GLY A 120 -0.71 8.21 -11.29
N TYR A 121 -1.60 8.06 -12.27
CA TYR A 121 -2.04 9.15 -13.17
C TYR A 121 -3.50 9.60 -12.97
N ASN A 122 -4.35 8.78 -12.37
CA ASN A 122 -5.80 8.94 -12.29
C ASN A 122 -6.46 9.26 -13.66
N ASN A 123 -6.06 8.53 -14.67
CA ASN A 123 -6.65 8.62 -16.01
C ASN A 123 -7.61 7.45 -16.28
N THR A 124 -8.30 7.50 -17.41
CA THR A 124 -9.26 6.46 -17.81
C THR A 124 -8.60 5.08 -17.90
N ILE A 125 -7.38 5.00 -18.45
CA ILE A 125 -6.65 3.73 -18.62
C ILE A 125 -6.35 3.11 -17.26
N GLN A 126 -5.83 3.87 -16.31
CA GLN A 126 -5.57 3.39 -14.95
C GLN A 126 -6.85 2.87 -14.28
N ASN A 127 -7.96 3.62 -14.40
CA ASN A 127 -9.24 3.21 -13.83
C ASN A 127 -9.79 1.93 -14.50
N ASP A 128 -9.62 1.76 -15.80
CA ASP A 128 -10.05 0.55 -16.51
C ASP A 128 -9.19 -0.66 -16.13
N ILE A 129 -7.87 -0.48 -15.97
CA ILE A 129 -6.97 -1.53 -15.46
C ILE A 129 -7.34 -1.90 -14.03
N ALA A 130 -7.61 -0.93 -13.15
CA ALA A 130 -8.03 -1.19 -11.76
C ALA A 130 -9.27 -2.10 -11.71
N LYS A 131 -10.28 -1.84 -12.55
CA LYS A 131 -11.48 -2.70 -12.66
C LYS A 131 -11.18 -4.12 -13.13
N LEU A 132 -10.22 -4.29 -14.05
CA LEU A 132 -9.79 -5.63 -14.47
C LEU A 132 -9.07 -6.34 -13.32
N MET A 133 -8.24 -5.63 -12.57
CA MET A 133 -7.55 -6.17 -11.39
C MET A 133 -8.54 -6.59 -10.29
N GLU A 134 -9.64 -5.86 -10.10
CA GLU A 134 -10.70 -6.20 -9.14
C GLU A 134 -11.39 -7.54 -9.45
N ALA A 135 -11.40 -7.95 -10.72
CA ALA A 135 -11.96 -9.23 -11.13
C ALA A 135 -11.04 -10.42 -10.83
N GLU A 136 -9.78 -10.17 -10.54
CA GLU A 136 -8.79 -11.20 -10.23
C GLU A 136 -8.82 -11.57 -8.74
N ILE A 137 -8.79 -12.88 -8.45
CA ILE A 137 -8.72 -13.39 -7.09
C ILE A 137 -7.26 -13.56 -6.72
N THR A 138 -6.70 -12.60 -5.99
CA THR A 138 -5.30 -12.63 -5.55
C THR A 138 -5.19 -12.45 -4.03
N ASP A 139 -4.09 -12.93 -3.46
CA ASP A 139 -3.84 -12.83 -2.02
C ASP A 139 -3.33 -11.44 -1.63
N PHE A 140 -2.53 -10.81 -2.50
CA PHE A 140 -1.96 -9.47 -2.29
C PHE A 140 -1.50 -8.87 -3.62
N GLY A 141 -1.02 -7.62 -3.57
CA GLY A 141 -0.39 -6.94 -4.69
C GLY A 141 1.05 -6.52 -4.37
N ILE A 142 1.84 -6.31 -5.42
CA ILE A 142 3.17 -5.67 -5.39
C ILE A 142 3.11 -4.47 -6.32
N VAL A 143 3.55 -3.31 -5.83
CA VAL A 143 3.63 -2.08 -6.62
C VAL A 143 5.09 -1.67 -6.75
N ALA A 144 5.61 -1.71 -7.96
CA ALA A 144 7.02 -1.45 -8.26
C ALA A 144 7.35 0.05 -8.37
N GLY A 145 6.84 0.87 -7.44
CA GLY A 145 7.14 2.30 -7.34
C GLY A 145 6.34 3.19 -8.28
N ASP A 146 6.61 4.48 -8.19
CA ASP A 146 5.88 5.54 -8.88
C ASP A 146 4.37 5.41 -8.64
N VAL A 147 4.03 5.30 -7.38
CA VAL A 147 2.64 5.20 -6.91
C VAL A 147 1.89 6.51 -7.17
N ASP A 148 2.61 7.64 -7.07
CA ASP A 148 2.17 8.95 -7.54
C ASP A 148 3.12 9.43 -8.65
N GLN A 149 2.66 9.44 -9.90
CA GLN A 149 3.43 9.88 -11.06
C GLN A 149 3.64 11.41 -11.14
N ASN A 150 3.00 12.18 -10.27
CA ASN A 150 3.20 13.63 -10.28
C ASN A 150 4.43 14.03 -9.44
N LYS A 151 4.27 14.03 -8.11
CA LYS A 151 5.31 14.54 -7.20
C LYS A 151 5.40 13.76 -5.90
N GLY A 152 4.67 12.66 -5.74
CA GLY A 152 4.67 11.91 -4.49
C GLY A 152 3.92 12.60 -3.33
N ASN A 153 2.87 13.38 -3.63
CA ASN A 153 2.11 14.12 -2.62
C ASN A 153 0.59 14.10 -2.79
N ASN A 154 0.06 13.34 -3.77
CA ASN A 154 -1.39 13.25 -4.03
C ASN A 154 -1.92 11.82 -4.06
N TYR A 155 -1.46 10.97 -3.16
CA TYR A 155 -1.84 9.55 -3.11
C TYR A 155 -3.34 9.31 -2.94
N ASP A 156 -4.08 10.23 -2.28
CA ASP A 156 -5.52 10.06 -2.06
C ASP A 156 -6.31 10.00 -3.36
N GLU A 157 -6.00 10.91 -4.30
CA GLU A 157 -6.72 11.00 -5.56
C GLU A 157 -6.25 9.95 -6.57
N ILE A 158 -4.93 9.78 -6.69
CA ILE A 158 -4.34 9.04 -7.81
C ILE A 158 -4.04 7.57 -7.51
N TYR A 159 -4.05 7.17 -6.25
CA TYR A 159 -3.83 5.78 -5.84
C TYR A 159 -4.97 5.25 -4.96
N PHE A 160 -5.12 5.77 -3.75
CA PHE A 160 -6.11 5.24 -2.81
C PHE A 160 -7.55 5.37 -3.31
N GLY A 161 -7.87 6.43 -4.05
CA GLY A 161 -9.19 6.62 -4.66
C GLY A 161 -9.44 5.67 -5.82
N VAL A 162 -8.43 5.44 -6.67
CA VAL A 162 -8.53 4.57 -7.86
C VAL A 162 -8.63 3.10 -7.45
N TYR A 163 -7.77 2.64 -6.54
CA TYR A 163 -7.68 1.24 -6.13
C TYR A 163 -8.47 0.89 -4.85
N LYS A 164 -9.38 1.76 -4.40
CA LYS A 164 -10.12 1.61 -3.14
C LYS A 164 -10.79 0.25 -2.97
N ASP A 165 -11.35 -0.29 -4.05
CA ASP A 165 -12.10 -1.54 -4.04
C ASP A 165 -11.19 -2.78 -3.96
N LEU A 166 -9.94 -2.67 -4.38
CA LEU A 166 -8.89 -3.65 -4.12
C LEU A 166 -8.32 -3.52 -2.70
N LEU A 167 -7.90 -2.31 -2.33
CA LEU A 167 -7.14 -2.04 -1.12
C LEU A 167 -7.91 -2.31 0.17
N LYS A 168 -9.24 -2.27 0.14
CA LYS A 168 -10.09 -2.57 1.28
C LYS A 168 -10.05 -4.05 1.69
N ASN A 169 -9.68 -4.95 0.77
CA ASN A 169 -9.66 -6.40 1.01
C ASN A 169 -8.27 -7.04 0.82
N SER A 170 -7.34 -6.34 0.18
CA SER A 170 -6.01 -6.86 -0.15
C SER A 170 -4.94 -5.82 0.16
N CYS A 171 -3.82 -6.26 0.76
CA CYS A 171 -2.66 -5.42 0.91
C CYS A 171 -1.89 -5.35 -0.41
N HIS A 172 -1.48 -4.15 -0.80
CA HIS A 172 -0.52 -3.97 -1.86
C HIS A 172 0.80 -3.46 -1.26
N PHE A 173 1.84 -4.29 -1.31
CA PHE A 173 3.19 -3.96 -0.86
C PHE A 173 3.87 -3.09 -1.90
N THR A 174 4.22 -1.88 -1.54
CA THR A 174 4.78 -0.90 -2.46
C THR A 174 6.27 -0.70 -2.24
N CYS A 175 7.06 -0.44 -3.30
CA CYS A 175 8.37 0.18 -3.16
C CYS A 175 8.31 1.65 -3.59
N ILE A 176 9.33 2.42 -3.26
CA ILE A 176 9.43 3.85 -3.59
C ILE A 176 9.98 4.00 -5.00
N GLY A 177 9.27 4.73 -5.86
CA GLY A 177 9.75 5.18 -7.16
C GLY A 177 10.40 6.56 -7.08
N ASN A 178 10.99 7.03 -8.19
CA ASN A 178 11.63 8.35 -8.18
C ASN A 178 10.62 9.50 -8.11
N HIS A 179 9.42 9.35 -8.68
CA HIS A 179 8.36 10.35 -8.55
C HIS A 179 7.84 10.47 -7.12
N ASP A 180 7.83 9.37 -6.36
CA ASP A 180 7.43 9.38 -4.94
C ASP A 180 8.41 10.19 -4.07
N THR A 181 9.64 10.48 -4.55
CA THR A 181 10.64 11.26 -3.81
C THR A 181 10.65 12.75 -4.12
N TYR A 182 10.00 13.20 -5.20
CA TYR A 182 10.18 14.55 -5.72
C TYR A 182 9.74 15.68 -4.79
N ALA A 183 8.69 15.48 -4.01
CA ALA A 183 8.19 16.53 -3.14
C ALA A 183 9.04 16.72 -1.88
N ASP A 184 9.43 15.62 -1.23
CA ASP A 184 9.92 15.66 0.15
C ASP A 184 10.78 14.44 0.53
N ASP A 185 11.52 13.88 -0.42
CA ASP A 185 12.31 12.65 -0.24
C ASP A 185 11.48 11.48 0.31
N ALA A 186 10.29 11.29 -0.24
CA ALA A 186 9.33 10.26 0.13
C ALA A 186 8.76 10.38 1.57
N ALA A 187 8.87 11.54 2.23
CA ALA A 187 8.32 11.69 3.57
C ALA A 187 6.79 11.52 3.60
N THR A 188 6.08 12.07 2.60
CA THR A 188 4.64 11.86 2.45
C THR A 188 4.31 10.39 2.19
N TYR A 189 5.09 9.68 1.34
CA TYR A 189 4.90 8.25 1.13
C TYR A 189 5.02 7.47 2.45
N LEU A 190 6.07 7.69 3.21
CA LEU A 190 6.32 7.02 4.50
C LEU A 190 5.27 7.39 5.58
N ASP A 191 4.57 8.52 5.43
CA ASP A 191 3.45 8.88 6.31
C ASP A 191 2.14 8.18 5.91
N GLU A 192 2.00 7.76 4.66
CA GLU A 192 0.74 7.24 4.12
C GLU A 192 0.66 5.72 3.99
N PHE A 193 1.81 5.06 3.87
CA PHE A 193 1.91 3.60 3.80
C PHE A 193 2.42 3.03 5.12
N TYR A 194 1.91 1.86 5.50
CA TYR A 194 2.31 1.11 6.71
C TYR A 194 2.88 -0.22 6.26
N LEU A 195 4.17 -0.26 6.04
CA LEU A 195 4.89 -1.39 5.51
C LEU A 195 5.76 -2.06 6.59
N PRO A 196 6.31 -3.25 6.37
CA PRO A 196 7.29 -3.80 7.28
C PRO A 196 8.50 -2.86 7.44
N SER A 197 9.07 -2.80 8.64
CA SER A 197 10.25 -1.99 8.98
C SER A 197 11.33 -2.84 9.65
N ASN A 198 11.52 -4.06 9.13
CA ASN A 198 12.37 -5.10 9.70
C ASN A 198 13.84 -5.00 9.24
N ASN A 199 14.37 -3.81 9.17
CA ASN A 199 15.75 -3.50 8.85
C ASN A 199 16.40 -2.70 10.01
N PRO A 200 17.75 -2.55 10.03
CA PRO A 200 18.46 -1.88 11.12
C PRO A 200 18.03 -0.44 11.39
N GLN A 201 17.53 0.27 10.37
CA GLN A 201 17.07 1.65 10.49
C GLN A 201 15.61 1.75 10.96
N ASN A 202 14.91 0.61 11.11
CA ASN A 202 13.47 0.56 11.40
C ASN A 202 12.67 1.43 10.41
N SER A 203 13.03 1.36 9.14
CA SER A 203 12.49 2.16 8.05
C SER A 203 11.59 1.30 7.14
N GLU A 204 10.55 1.88 6.60
CA GLU A 204 9.67 1.26 5.60
C GLU A 204 10.20 1.42 4.16
N ARG A 205 11.37 2.05 3.97
CA ARG A 205 11.96 2.24 2.65
C ARG A 205 12.39 0.93 1.98
N TYR A 206 12.88 -0.02 2.79
CA TYR A 206 13.22 -1.35 2.32
C TYR A 206 12.90 -2.37 3.42
N TYR A 207 12.39 -3.51 3.02
CA TYR A 207 11.84 -4.49 3.96
C TYR A 207 11.71 -5.87 3.34
N SER A 208 11.41 -6.86 4.16
CA SER A 208 11.06 -8.21 3.69
C SER A 208 9.78 -8.71 4.33
N TYR A 209 9.12 -9.65 3.67
CA TYR A 209 8.00 -10.41 4.22
C TYR A 209 7.96 -11.81 3.63
N THR A 210 7.19 -12.69 4.22
CA THR A 210 7.01 -14.07 3.74
C THR A 210 5.54 -14.33 3.45
N TRP A 211 5.29 -15.11 2.40
CA TRP A 211 3.95 -15.58 2.06
C TRP A 211 4.05 -17.02 1.56
N GLY A 212 3.51 -17.98 2.33
CA GLY A 212 3.62 -19.40 2.01
C GLY A 212 5.08 -19.88 1.96
N ASN A 213 5.49 -20.37 0.81
CA ASN A 213 6.85 -20.85 0.53
C ASN A 213 7.75 -19.81 -0.16
N ALA A 214 7.36 -18.56 -0.15
CA ALA A 214 8.12 -17.48 -0.76
C ALA A 214 8.53 -16.42 0.26
N LYS A 215 9.71 -15.83 0.01
CA LYS A 215 10.20 -14.61 0.64
C LYS A 215 10.21 -13.49 -0.39
N PHE A 216 9.74 -12.34 0.02
CA PHE A 216 9.71 -11.12 -0.78
C PHE A 216 10.62 -10.09 -0.13
N ILE A 217 11.46 -9.45 -0.93
CA ILE A 217 12.40 -8.41 -0.51
C ILE A 217 12.11 -7.17 -1.34
N CYS A 218 11.71 -6.09 -0.66
CA CYS A 218 11.56 -4.76 -1.22
C CYS A 218 12.85 -3.97 -1.04
N LEU A 219 13.34 -3.30 -2.08
CA LEU A 219 14.46 -2.39 -2.00
C LEU A 219 14.03 -0.98 -2.42
N ASP A 220 14.62 0.02 -1.80
CA ASP A 220 14.54 1.41 -2.25
C ASP A 220 15.72 1.72 -3.16
N SER A 221 15.44 1.85 -4.45
CA SER A 221 16.45 2.14 -5.45
C SER A 221 16.81 3.64 -5.56
N ASN A 222 16.24 4.50 -4.70
CA ASN A 222 16.54 5.92 -4.63
C ASN A 222 17.61 6.24 -3.57
N ILE A 223 17.92 5.31 -2.67
CA ILE A 223 18.96 5.45 -1.64
C ILE A 223 20.15 4.54 -1.95
N PRO A 224 21.33 4.72 -1.30
CA PRO A 224 22.50 3.87 -1.56
C PRO A 224 22.25 2.38 -1.31
N TYR A 225 22.60 1.55 -2.28
CA TYR A 225 22.44 0.08 -2.28
C TYR A 225 23.69 -0.67 -2.76
N THR A 226 24.83 0.01 -2.90
CA THR A 226 26.10 -0.60 -3.28
C THR A 226 26.82 -1.22 -2.08
N GLU A 227 27.81 -2.05 -2.32
CA GLU A 227 28.58 -2.74 -1.26
C GLU A 227 29.05 -1.77 -0.16
N GLY A 228 28.82 -2.19 1.09
CA GLY A 228 29.15 -1.40 2.28
C GLY A 228 28.05 -0.50 2.80
N THR A 229 26.99 -0.25 2.02
CA THR A 229 25.84 0.54 2.49
C THR A 229 24.92 -0.29 3.38
N ASP A 230 24.12 0.38 4.22
CA ASP A 230 23.23 -0.28 5.17
C ASP A 230 22.23 -1.21 4.48
N GLN A 231 21.58 -0.72 3.41
CA GLN A 231 20.62 -1.53 2.65
C GLN A 231 21.28 -2.74 2.00
N TYR A 232 22.49 -2.61 1.44
CA TYR A 232 23.23 -3.73 0.87
C TYR A 232 23.59 -4.79 1.93
N ASN A 233 24.12 -4.34 3.07
CA ASN A 233 24.51 -5.24 4.16
C ASN A 233 23.30 -5.99 4.73
N TRP A 234 22.17 -5.30 4.88
CA TRP A 234 20.91 -5.92 5.27
C TRP A 234 20.44 -6.95 4.23
N LEU A 235 20.45 -6.61 2.94
CA LEU A 235 20.07 -7.50 1.86
C LEU A 235 20.93 -8.78 1.88
N VAL A 236 22.24 -8.67 2.04
CA VAL A 236 23.14 -9.83 2.17
C VAL A 236 22.72 -10.73 3.33
N GLY A 237 22.32 -10.15 4.46
CA GLY A 237 21.77 -10.88 5.61
C GLY A 237 20.46 -11.60 5.27
N GLU A 238 19.53 -10.91 4.62
CA GLU A 238 18.23 -11.45 4.20
C GLU A 238 18.36 -12.64 3.22
N LEU A 239 19.30 -12.54 2.27
CA LEU A 239 19.59 -13.61 1.33
C LEU A 239 20.18 -14.84 2.02
N LYS A 240 21.15 -14.64 2.93
CA LYS A 240 21.80 -15.72 3.70
C LYS A 240 20.84 -16.46 4.63
N CYS A 241 19.89 -15.74 5.22
CA CYS A 241 18.91 -16.30 6.16
C CYS A 241 17.64 -16.84 5.45
N ASN A 242 17.58 -16.82 4.12
CA ASN A 242 16.41 -17.30 3.40
C ASN A 242 16.29 -18.82 3.48
N ASP A 243 15.15 -19.29 4.02
CA ASP A 243 14.77 -20.70 4.09
C ASP A 243 13.61 -21.05 3.14
N LYS A 244 13.14 -20.10 2.34
CA LYS A 244 12.00 -20.27 1.45
C LYS A 244 12.44 -20.82 0.10
N GLN A 245 11.54 -21.58 -0.52
CA GLN A 245 11.76 -22.15 -1.85
C GLN A 245 11.86 -21.08 -2.93
N TRP A 246 11.05 -20.03 -2.80
CA TRP A 246 10.99 -18.93 -3.76
C TRP A 246 11.48 -17.65 -3.11
N LEU A 247 12.24 -16.87 -3.87
CA LEU A 247 12.72 -15.56 -3.49
C LEU A 247 12.36 -14.57 -4.59
N PHE A 248 11.62 -13.54 -4.22
CA PHE A 248 11.27 -12.43 -5.10
C PHE A 248 11.88 -11.15 -4.55
N THR A 249 12.58 -10.40 -5.41
CA THR A 249 13.09 -9.08 -5.07
C THR A 249 12.44 -8.08 -6.00
N PHE A 250 11.91 -6.98 -5.47
CA PHE A 250 11.26 -5.93 -6.24
C PHE A 250 11.75 -4.55 -5.82
N PHE A 251 11.88 -3.69 -6.80
CA PHE A 251 12.34 -2.31 -6.68
C PHE A 251 11.96 -1.56 -7.95
N HIS A 252 12.05 -0.22 -7.94
CA HIS A 252 11.54 0.59 -9.03
C HIS A 252 12.47 0.64 -10.26
N HIS A 253 13.72 1.10 -10.09
CA HIS A 253 14.63 1.28 -11.23
C HIS A 253 15.15 -0.05 -11.77
N PRO A 254 14.93 -0.36 -13.08
CA PRO A 254 15.36 -1.63 -13.64
C PRO A 254 16.88 -1.68 -13.85
N PRO A 255 17.54 -2.83 -13.62
CA PRO A 255 18.96 -3.01 -13.94
C PRO A 255 19.25 -2.86 -15.44
N TRP A 256 18.35 -3.33 -16.28
CA TRP A 256 18.40 -3.19 -17.74
C TRP A 256 17.08 -2.67 -18.28
N THR A 257 17.16 -1.91 -19.35
CA THR A 257 15.97 -1.48 -20.11
C THR A 257 16.32 -1.31 -21.58
N ASN A 258 15.36 -1.61 -22.45
CA ASN A 258 15.38 -1.27 -23.87
C ASN A 258 14.21 -0.36 -24.27
N ALA A 259 13.46 0.14 -23.29
CA ALA A 259 12.28 0.98 -23.51
C ALA A 259 12.61 2.27 -24.31
N TRP A 260 13.86 2.69 -24.26
CA TRP A 260 14.39 3.86 -24.97
C TRP A 260 15.40 3.41 -26.04
N SER A 261 14.95 2.57 -26.97
CA SER A 261 15.79 2.06 -28.06
C SER A 261 16.36 3.18 -28.91
N PRO A 262 17.64 3.07 -29.36
CA PRO A 262 18.26 4.04 -30.28
C PRO A 262 17.56 4.18 -31.62
N ASP A 263 16.62 3.28 -31.97
CA ASP A 263 15.87 3.32 -33.22
C ASP A 263 14.78 4.42 -33.25
N TYR A 264 14.44 5.01 -32.11
CA TYR A 264 13.67 6.24 -32.07
C TYR A 264 14.61 7.43 -32.28
N ASN A 265 14.75 7.87 -33.54
CA ASN A 265 15.49 9.05 -33.95
C ASN A 265 14.81 10.36 -33.49
N ILE A 266 14.59 10.53 -32.20
CA ILE A 266 14.10 11.76 -31.59
C ILE A 266 15.31 12.39 -30.88
N PRO A 267 15.93 13.48 -31.42
CA PRO A 267 17.14 14.09 -30.84
C PRO A 267 17.00 14.50 -29.38
N PHE A 268 15.81 14.84 -28.95
CA PHE A 268 15.47 15.17 -27.56
C PHE A 268 15.61 13.97 -26.62
N LEU A 269 15.34 12.74 -27.07
CA LEU A 269 15.41 11.51 -26.25
C LEU A 269 16.84 10.99 -26.08
N GLU A 270 17.83 11.46 -26.87
CA GLU A 270 19.24 11.12 -26.63
C GLU A 270 19.73 11.58 -25.27
N TYR A 271 19.23 12.70 -24.77
CA TYR A 271 19.56 13.23 -23.44
C TYR A 271 18.98 12.34 -22.32
N PHE A 272 17.87 11.66 -22.56
CA PHE A 272 17.16 10.80 -21.61
C PHE A 272 17.42 9.30 -21.85
N ARG A 273 18.48 8.91 -22.51
CA ARG A 273 18.83 7.49 -22.70
C ARG A 273 19.10 6.82 -21.37
N TYR A 274 18.06 6.33 -20.74
CA TYR A 274 18.17 5.44 -19.59
C TYR A 274 18.64 4.06 -20.08
N LYS A 275 19.90 3.72 -19.81
CA LYS A 275 20.48 2.41 -20.18
C LYS A 275 20.27 1.34 -19.11
N GLY A 276 19.33 1.57 -18.21
CA GLY A 276 19.21 0.81 -16.98
C GLY A 276 20.25 1.27 -15.92
N ASN A 277 20.17 0.72 -14.75
CA ASN A 277 21.02 1.12 -13.63
C ASN A 277 22.31 0.27 -13.57
N VAL A 278 23.44 0.90 -13.88
CA VAL A 278 24.75 0.23 -13.91
C VAL A 278 25.14 -0.28 -12.52
N ASP A 279 24.92 0.53 -11.47
CA ASP A 279 25.28 0.17 -10.11
C ASP A 279 24.47 -1.05 -9.60
N MET A 280 23.22 -1.16 -10.02
CA MET A 280 22.43 -2.38 -9.76
C MET A 280 23.01 -3.62 -10.45
N ARG A 281 23.39 -3.48 -11.72
CA ARG A 281 23.99 -4.60 -12.47
C ARG A 281 25.29 -5.10 -11.84
N THR A 282 26.09 -4.19 -11.30
CA THR A 282 27.39 -4.51 -10.74
C THR A 282 27.37 -4.89 -9.26
N SER A 283 26.38 -4.39 -8.51
CA SER A 283 26.29 -4.61 -7.06
C SER A 283 25.22 -5.60 -6.68
N LEU A 284 23.98 -5.47 -7.18
CA LEU A 284 22.85 -6.29 -6.74
C LEU A 284 22.69 -7.57 -7.55
N VAL A 285 22.78 -7.50 -8.88
CA VAL A 285 22.58 -8.70 -9.72
C VAL A 285 23.52 -9.84 -9.36
N PRO A 286 24.82 -9.63 -9.11
CA PRO A 286 25.71 -10.70 -8.68
C PRO A 286 25.35 -11.34 -7.33
N LEU A 287 24.58 -10.66 -6.49
CA LEU A 287 24.06 -11.26 -5.25
C LEU A 287 22.89 -12.20 -5.53
N PHE A 288 22.05 -11.89 -6.51
CA PHE A 288 20.88 -12.70 -6.87
C PHE A 288 21.25 -13.94 -7.68
N GLU A 289 22.43 -13.96 -8.32
CA GLU A 289 22.93 -15.08 -9.12
C GLU A 289 23.71 -16.12 -8.31
N LYS A 290 23.97 -15.87 -7.02
CA LYS A 290 24.65 -16.79 -6.09
C LYS A 290 23.68 -17.71 -5.39
#